data_bfb3e77580b2c735c555b192ea05b420
#
_entry.id   bfb3e77580b2c735c555b192ea05b420
#
_cell.length_a   1.000
_cell.length_b   1.000
_cell.length_c   1.000
_cell.angle_alpha   90.00
_cell.angle_beta   90.00
_cell.angle_gamma   90.00
#
_symmetry.space_group_name_H-M   'P 1'
#
loop_
_entity.id
_entity.type
_entity.pdbx_description
1 polymer ?
#
loop_
_entity_poly.entity_id
_entity_poly.type
_entity_poly.pdbx_seq_one_letter_code
_entity_poly.pdbx_strand_id
1 'polypeptide(L)'
;AQFRRRDADTPARSRIDLPGGISVDLARLEVYRKGQVIPLTPREGDILEYLIRNRERVVTRDDLLLDVWHYKSPNVETRTVDIHIVGLRRKVEPNPAEPTLIQTVRGKGYRWFH
;
A
#
# COMPACT_ATOMS: atom_id res chain seq x y z
N ALA A 1 20.26 18.22 -10.56
CA ALA A 1 19.98 17.85 -10.77
C ALA A 1 19.73 17.57 -10.48
N GLN A 2 19.92 17.84 -10.40
CA GLN A 2 19.66 17.44 -10.43
C GLN A 2 19.22 16.95 -10.36
N PHE A 3 19.05 16.75 -10.16
CA PHE A 3 18.46 16.10 -10.35
C PHE A 3 18.48 15.34 -10.61
N ARG A 4 18.74 14.86 -11.03
CA ARG A 4 18.65 13.95 -11.35
C ARG A 4 19.28 12.87 -11.05
N ARG A 5 20.33 12.61 -10.36
CA ARG A 5 20.85 11.63 -9.91
C ARG A 5 20.36 11.11 -8.70
N ARG A 6 19.92 11.77 -7.84
CA ARG A 6 19.23 11.32 -6.77
C ARG A 6 18.07 10.55 -7.22
N ASP A 7 17.69 10.77 -8.39
CA ASP A 7 16.62 10.02 -8.99
C ASP A 7 16.98 8.56 -9.15
N ALA A 8 18.26 8.27 -9.26
CA ALA A 8 18.68 6.89 -9.36
C ALA A 8 18.37 6.13 -8.08
N ASP A 9 18.52 6.77 -6.94
CA ASP A 9 18.21 6.12 -5.67
C ASP A 9 16.73 6.02 -5.43
N THR A 10 16.04 7.08 -5.74
CA THR A 10 14.61 7.14 -5.48
C THR A 10 13.83 6.10 -6.27
N PRO A 11 14.07 5.94 -7.57
CA PRO A 11 13.34 4.92 -8.32
C PRO A 11 13.60 3.52 -7.79
N ALA A 12 14.82 3.22 -7.36
CA ALA A 12 15.12 1.90 -6.84
C ALA A 12 14.33 1.60 -5.58
N ARG A 13 14.14 2.60 -4.74
CA ARG A 13 13.36 2.41 -3.51
C ARG A 13 11.89 2.38 -3.75
N SER A 14 11.45 3.06 -4.81
CA SER A 14 10.03 3.20 -5.09
C SER A 14 9.45 2.00 -5.80
N ARG A 15 10.30 1.18 -6.41
CA ARG A 15 9.82 0.04 -7.17
C ARG A 15 9.87 -1.20 -6.31
N ILE A 16 8.78 -1.94 -6.34
CA ILE A 16 8.61 -3.14 -5.54
C ILE A 16 8.13 -4.24 -6.46
N ASP A 17 8.85 -5.36 -6.47
CA ASP A 17 8.44 -6.53 -7.24
C ASP A 17 7.62 -7.43 -6.34
N LEU A 18 6.45 -7.82 -6.80
CA LEU A 18 5.52 -8.64 -6.05
C LEU A 18 5.33 -9.98 -6.73
N PRO A 19 4.82 -10.97 -6.00
CA PRO A 19 4.51 -12.27 -6.61
C PRO A 19 3.49 -12.13 -7.72
N GLY A 20 3.52 -13.06 -8.67
CA GLY A 20 2.55 -13.09 -9.75
C GLY A 20 2.87 -12.17 -10.90
N GLY A 21 4.13 -11.73 -11.03
CA GLY A 21 4.51 -10.86 -12.12
C GLY A 21 3.99 -9.44 -11.99
N ILE A 22 3.74 -9.02 -10.77
CA ILE A 22 3.22 -7.68 -10.48
C ILE A 22 4.35 -6.83 -9.94
N SER A 23 4.41 -5.57 -10.35
CA SER A 23 5.34 -4.62 -9.73
C SER A 23 4.63 -3.31 -9.48
N VAL A 24 5.14 -2.56 -8.52
CA VAL A 24 4.55 -1.30 -8.10
C VAL A 24 5.63 -0.23 -8.13
N ASP A 25 5.27 0.93 -8.68
CA ASP A 25 6.12 2.11 -8.64
C ASP A 25 5.43 3.15 -7.77
N LEU A 26 5.91 3.31 -6.55
CA LEU A 26 5.29 4.23 -5.61
C LEU A 26 5.53 5.69 -5.98
N ALA A 27 6.63 5.99 -6.66
CA ALA A 27 6.90 7.35 -7.08
C ALA A 27 5.93 7.79 -8.18
N ARG A 28 5.58 6.87 -9.06
CA ARG A 28 4.65 7.15 -10.14
C ARG A 28 3.21 6.79 -9.81
N LEU A 29 3.00 6.12 -8.69
CA LEU A 29 1.67 5.65 -8.29
C LEU A 29 1.05 4.77 -9.38
N GLU A 30 1.82 3.75 -9.78
CA GLU A 30 1.40 2.82 -10.82
C GLU A 30 1.68 1.40 -10.42
N VAL A 31 0.78 0.51 -10.83
CA VAL A 31 0.95 -0.93 -10.67
C VAL A 31 1.03 -1.52 -12.06
N TYR A 32 2.00 -2.39 -12.28
CA TYR A 32 2.18 -3.08 -13.56
C TYR A 32 1.85 -4.54 -13.38
N ARG A 33 0.83 -5.00 -14.10
CA ARG A 33 0.45 -6.40 -14.07
C ARG A 33 -0.18 -6.81 -15.38
N LYS A 34 0.18 -7.99 -15.85
CA LYS A 34 -0.39 -8.57 -17.08
C LYS A 34 -0.31 -7.60 -18.26
N GLY A 35 0.81 -6.88 -18.36
CA GLY A 35 1.01 -5.94 -19.44
C GLY A 35 0.20 -4.67 -19.34
N GLN A 36 -0.48 -4.45 -18.22
CA GLN A 36 -1.29 -3.26 -18.02
C GLN A 36 -0.70 -2.37 -16.95
N VAL A 37 -0.98 -1.08 -17.05
CA VAL A 37 -0.59 -0.10 -16.06
C VAL A 37 -1.86 0.34 -15.34
N ILE A 38 -1.88 0.13 -14.04
CA ILE A 38 -3.05 0.45 -13.21
C ILE A 38 -2.66 1.58 -12.26
N PRO A 39 -3.35 2.72 -12.31
CA PRO A 39 -2.99 3.82 -11.43
C PRO A 39 -3.38 3.54 -9.99
N LEU A 40 -2.53 4.01 -9.07
CA LEU A 40 -2.85 4.05 -7.65
C LEU A 40 -3.29 5.45 -7.30
N THR A 41 -4.27 5.57 -6.42
CA THR A 41 -4.57 6.87 -5.87
C THR A 41 -3.46 7.24 -4.88
N PRO A 42 -3.27 8.54 -4.59
CA PRO A 42 -2.29 8.93 -3.58
C PRO A 42 -2.52 8.25 -2.24
N ARG A 43 -3.78 8.09 -1.85
CA ARG A 43 -4.10 7.44 -0.58
C ARG A 43 -3.70 5.97 -0.59
N GLU A 44 -3.96 5.29 -1.69
CA GLU A 44 -3.56 3.88 -1.82
C GLU A 44 -2.04 3.74 -1.75
N GLY A 45 -1.32 4.65 -2.39
CA GLY A 45 0.13 4.64 -2.33
C GLY A 45 0.65 4.86 -0.92
N ASP A 46 0.03 5.80 -0.20
CA ASP A 46 0.43 6.09 1.18
C ASP A 46 0.17 4.89 2.09
N ILE A 47 -0.97 4.24 1.92
CA ILE A 47 -1.28 3.05 2.71
C ILE A 47 -0.27 1.94 2.43
N LEU A 48 0.00 1.70 1.16
CA LEU A 48 0.92 0.64 0.78
C LEU A 48 2.31 0.88 1.35
N GLU A 49 2.79 2.10 1.22
CA GLU A 49 4.10 2.45 1.76
C GLU A 49 4.13 2.28 3.27
N TYR A 50 3.08 2.70 3.95
CA TYR A 50 3.01 2.59 5.40
C TYR A 50 3.03 1.14 5.85
N LEU A 51 2.26 0.29 5.18
CA LEU A 51 2.22 -1.14 5.51
C LEU A 51 3.58 -1.80 5.29
N ILE A 52 4.25 -1.48 4.20
CA ILE A 52 5.55 -2.07 3.90
C ILE A 52 6.59 -1.62 4.91
N ARG A 53 6.58 -0.35 5.26
CA ARG A 53 7.52 0.17 6.25
C ARG A 53 7.34 -0.45 7.61
N ASN A 54 6.12 -0.84 7.93
CA ASN A 54 5.77 -1.39 9.23
C ASN A 54 5.45 -2.87 9.16
N ARG A 55 6.05 -3.58 8.20
CA ARG A 55 5.72 -4.99 7.96
C ARG A 55 6.03 -5.91 9.12
N GLU A 56 6.80 -5.43 10.09
CA GLU A 56 7.17 -6.23 11.25
C GLU A 56 6.10 -6.27 12.31
N ARG A 57 5.03 -5.51 12.15
CA ARG A 57 3.96 -5.45 13.12
C ARG A 57 2.61 -5.34 12.45
N VAL A 58 1.58 -5.59 13.23
CA VAL A 58 0.22 -5.35 12.77
C VAL A 58 -0.04 -3.86 12.77
N VAL A 59 -0.57 -3.36 11.66
CA VAL A 59 -0.96 -1.97 11.52
C VAL A 59 -2.45 -1.89 11.80
N THR A 60 -2.83 -1.15 12.83
CA THR A 60 -4.25 -1.03 13.17
C THR A 60 -4.93 -0.02 12.27
N ARG A 61 -6.27 -0.08 12.23
CA ARG A 61 -7.04 0.92 11.49
C ARG A 61 -6.79 2.30 12.04
N ASP A 62 -6.66 2.42 13.36
CA ASP A 62 -6.37 3.71 13.98
C ASP A 62 -4.99 4.22 13.58
N ASP A 63 -3.99 3.34 13.47
CA ASP A 63 -2.69 3.75 12.98
C ASP A 63 -2.78 4.42 11.62
N LEU A 64 -3.55 3.82 10.72
CA LEU A 64 -3.71 4.36 9.38
C LEU A 64 -4.47 5.69 9.40
N LEU A 65 -5.51 5.79 10.21
CA LEU A 65 -6.24 7.03 10.30
C LEU A 65 -5.39 8.16 10.83
N LEU A 66 -4.54 7.88 11.81
CA LEU A 66 -3.66 8.89 12.37
C LEU A 66 -2.52 9.24 11.42
N ASP A 67 -1.85 8.25 10.87
CA ASP A 67 -0.59 8.47 10.17
C ASP A 67 -0.76 8.69 8.67
N VAL A 68 -1.79 8.13 8.06
CA VAL A 68 -2.05 8.29 6.63
C VAL A 68 -3.11 9.35 6.38
N TRP A 69 -4.22 9.31 7.12
CA TRP A 69 -5.28 10.30 6.98
C TRP A 69 -5.07 11.54 7.84
N HIS A 70 -4.19 11.46 8.83
CA HIS A 70 -3.90 12.56 9.75
C HIS A 70 -5.11 13.01 10.55
N TYR A 71 -6.01 12.09 10.83
CA TYR A 71 -7.15 12.39 11.69
C TYR A 71 -6.71 12.37 13.14
N LYS A 72 -7.28 13.27 13.93
CA LYS A 72 -6.93 13.39 15.33
C LYS A 72 -8.01 12.88 16.26
N SER A 73 -9.18 12.59 15.72
CA SER A 73 -10.32 12.18 16.54
C SER A 73 -10.47 10.67 16.52
N PRO A 74 -10.68 10.05 17.68
CA PRO A 74 -10.92 8.61 17.72
C PRO A 74 -12.30 8.20 17.22
N ASN A 75 -13.15 9.17 16.89
CA ASN A 75 -14.52 8.87 16.46
C ASN A 75 -14.65 8.81 14.96
N VAL A 76 -13.57 8.64 14.24
CA VAL A 76 -13.60 8.59 12.80
C VAL A 76 -14.07 7.20 12.34
N GLU A 77 -14.79 7.19 11.24
CA GLU A 77 -15.31 5.96 10.64
C GLU A 77 -14.18 5.11 10.09
N THR A 78 -13.92 3.96 10.69
CA THR A 78 -12.84 3.09 10.25
C THR A 78 -13.17 2.32 8.99
N ARG A 79 -14.44 2.32 8.59
CA ARG A 79 -14.84 1.66 7.35
C ARG A 79 -14.12 2.24 6.14
N THR A 80 -13.77 3.52 6.21
CA THR A 80 -13.02 4.18 5.15
C THR A 80 -11.71 3.44 4.88
N VAL A 81 -11.02 3.01 5.93
CA VAL A 81 -9.78 2.25 5.79
C VAL A 81 -10.05 0.95 5.04
N ASP A 82 -11.09 0.22 5.45
CA ASP A 82 -11.39 -1.07 4.85
C ASP A 82 -11.71 -0.96 3.37
N ILE A 83 -12.42 0.07 2.99
CA ILE A 83 -12.76 0.30 1.58
C ILE A 83 -11.49 0.51 0.75
N HIS A 84 -10.55 1.28 1.27
CA HIS A 84 -9.29 1.52 0.57
C HIS A 84 -8.45 0.25 0.49
N ILE A 85 -8.49 -0.57 1.53
CA ILE A 85 -7.75 -1.84 1.52
C ILE A 85 -8.32 -2.77 0.45
N VAL A 86 -9.64 -2.83 0.30
CA VAL A 86 -10.26 -3.65 -0.75
C VAL A 86 -9.79 -3.18 -2.13
N GLY A 87 -9.82 -1.86 -2.35
CA GLY A 87 -9.37 -1.32 -3.63
C GLY A 87 -7.91 -1.60 -3.91
N LEU A 88 -7.07 -1.47 -2.88
CA LEU A 88 -5.64 -1.71 -3.02
C LEU A 88 -5.37 -3.19 -3.32
N ARG A 89 -6.06 -4.10 -2.65
CA ARG A 89 -5.91 -5.53 -2.91
C ARG A 89 -6.22 -5.89 -4.35
N ARG A 90 -7.23 -5.28 -4.94
CA ARG A 90 -7.57 -5.54 -6.34
C ARG A 90 -6.44 -5.20 -7.27
N LYS A 91 -5.58 -4.27 -6.88
CA LYS A 91 -4.49 -3.81 -7.72
C LYS A 91 -3.20 -4.58 -7.51
N VAL A 92 -2.89 -4.94 -6.27
CA VAL A 92 -1.58 -5.51 -5.95
C VAL A 92 -1.59 -7.01 -5.65
N GLU A 93 -2.70 -7.57 -5.22
CA GLU A 93 -2.74 -9.00 -4.91
C GLU A 93 -2.81 -9.83 -6.18
N PRO A 94 -2.04 -10.92 -6.26
CA PRO A 94 -2.20 -11.85 -7.38
C PRO A 94 -3.62 -12.38 -7.47
N ASN A 95 -4.22 -12.69 -6.33
CA ASN A 95 -5.63 -13.10 -6.25
C ASN A 95 -6.30 -12.32 -5.13
N PRO A 96 -7.03 -11.25 -5.46
CA PRO A 96 -7.65 -10.42 -4.42
C PRO A 96 -8.63 -11.18 -3.53
N ALA A 97 -9.22 -12.27 -4.03
CA ALA A 97 -10.15 -13.05 -3.23
C ALA A 97 -9.44 -13.85 -2.13
N GLU A 98 -8.15 -14.09 -2.32
CA GLU A 98 -7.32 -14.81 -1.35
C GLU A 98 -6.05 -14.02 -1.11
N PRO A 99 -6.14 -12.90 -0.40
CA PRO A 99 -4.99 -12.01 -0.26
C PRO A 99 -3.86 -12.66 0.52
N THR A 100 -2.66 -12.54 -0.02
CA THR A 100 -1.46 -13.08 0.62
C THR A 100 -0.50 -11.97 1.04
N LEU A 101 -0.60 -10.80 0.43
CA LEU A 101 0.30 -9.69 0.74
C LEU A 101 -0.25 -8.79 1.84
N ILE A 102 -1.49 -8.35 1.69
CA ILE A 102 -2.16 -7.53 2.70
C ILE A 102 -3.15 -8.43 3.40
N GLN A 103 -2.76 -8.95 4.54
CA GLN A 103 -3.61 -9.87 5.27
C GLN A 103 -4.32 -9.16 6.41
N THR A 104 -5.55 -9.58 6.64
CA THR A 104 -6.33 -9.08 7.77
C THR A 104 -5.92 -9.84 9.01
N VAL A 105 -5.59 -9.10 10.07
CA VAL A 105 -5.36 -9.69 11.38
C VAL A 105 -6.64 -9.43 12.17
N ARG A 106 -7.40 -10.48 12.37
CA ARG A 106 -8.75 -10.38 12.90
C ARG A 106 -8.79 -9.63 14.24
N GLY A 107 -9.65 -8.64 14.29
CA GLY A 107 -9.82 -7.83 15.48
C GLY A 107 -8.70 -6.85 15.76
N LYS A 108 -7.72 -6.75 14.85
CA LYS A 108 -6.57 -5.87 15.10
C LYS A 108 -6.28 -4.92 13.94
N GLY A 109 -6.22 -5.41 12.72
CA GLY A 109 -5.92 -4.55 11.58
C GLY A 109 -5.37 -5.33 10.42
N TYR A 110 -4.29 -4.82 9.82
CA TYR A 110 -3.71 -5.38 8.61
C TYR A 110 -2.21 -5.55 8.77
N ARG A 111 -1.66 -6.45 8.00
CA ARG A 111 -0.22 -6.68 8.01
C ARG A 111 0.28 -7.03 6.63
N TRP A 112 1.44 -6.51 6.28
CA TRP A 112 2.09 -6.78 4.99
C TRP A 112 3.00 -8.00 5.13
N PHE A 113 2.90 -8.92 4.17
CA PHE A 113 3.63 -10.19 4.19
C PHE A 113 4.47 -10.42 2.94
N HIS A 114 5.38 -9.51 2.65
CA HIS A 114 6.27 -9.75 1.51
C HIS A 114 7.66 -9.23 1.77
#